data_a82aba7ef3373fb33fb98deadc84c30f
#
_entry.id   a82aba7ef3373fb33fb98deadc84c30f
#
_cell.length_a   1.000
_cell.length_b   1.000
_cell.length_c   1.000
_cell.angle_alpha   90.00
_cell.angle_beta   90.00
_cell.angle_gamma   90.00
#
_symmetry.space_group_name_H-M   'P 1'
#
loop_
_entity.id
_entity.type
_entity.pdbx_description
1 polymer ?
#
loop_
_entity_poly.entity_id
_entity_poly.type
_entity_poly.pdbx_seq_one_letter_code
_entity_poly.pdbx_strand_id
1 'polypeptide(L)'
;DAAALSAFEVVIKSPGISAYASPKVDAELHGVRFTSGTAIWFAENAGAHTVCVTGTKGKSTVTALVAFLLRAAGERTALAGNIGLPLLELLDVQPPPDAWAIELSSYQTCDAQRPAVAVVLNLFPEHLDWHGSEARYFADKLKLVTDAQPGIALLNGADARLREVGNALAARGQRVQWFNTDDGWHVRDRWIMRGGRAVIDVKFLPLPGRHNWVNLCAAMAAVEALGIDPVPLAQPFLRRPHLPQ
;
A
#
# COMPACT_ATOMS: atom_id res chain seq x y z
N ASP A 1 24.39 10.43 17.92
CA ASP A 1 24.13 11.85 18.06
C ASP A 1 24.35 12.56 16.71
N ALA A 2 23.91 13.82 16.59
CA ALA A 2 23.99 14.60 15.35
C ALA A 2 25.46 14.85 14.93
N ALA A 3 26.39 15.02 15.86
CA ALA A 3 27.79 15.27 15.58
C ALA A 3 28.45 14.06 14.89
N ALA A 4 28.13 12.84 15.31
CA ALA A 4 28.61 11.64 14.64
C ALA A 4 28.04 11.50 13.22
N LEU A 5 26.77 11.88 13.02
CA LEU A 5 26.12 11.83 11.69
C LEU A 5 26.71 12.87 10.74
N SER A 6 27.18 14.02 11.23
CA SER A 6 27.77 15.10 10.40
C SER A 6 29.10 14.70 9.74
N ALA A 7 29.66 13.54 10.09
CA ALA A 7 30.83 12.97 9.39
C ALA A 7 30.47 12.31 8.03
N PHE A 8 29.17 12.18 7.72
CA PHE A 8 28.68 11.51 6.51
C PHE A 8 27.93 12.48 5.59
N GLU A 9 28.09 12.33 4.31
CA GLU A 9 27.30 13.09 3.30
C GLU A 9 25.87 12.56 3.19
N VAL A 10 25.70 11.22 3.30
CA VAL A 10 24.43 10.53 3.16
C VAL A 10 24.28 9.48 4.26
N VAL A 11 23.12 9.44 4.88
CA VAL A 11 22.76 8.47 5.91
C VAL A 11 21.53 7.68 5.49
N ILE A 12 21.61 6.35 5.46
CA ILE A 12 20.49 5.46 5.25
C ILE A 12 19.85 5.22 6.61
N LYS A 13 18.61 5.73 6.81
CA LYS A 13 17.89 5.53 8.07
C LYS A 13 16.91 4.37 7.99
N SER A 14 16.71 3.67 9.10
CA SER A 14 15.59 2.73 9.24
C SER A 14 14.25 3.48 9.37
N PRO A 15 13.12 2.86 8.98
CA PRO A 15 11.79 3.49 9.09
C PRO A 15 11.42 3.92 10.51
N GLY A 16 11.87 3.18 11.54
CA GLY A 16 11.61 3.47 12.94
C GLY A 16 12.22 4.77 13.46
N ILE A 17 13.24 5.31 12.78
CA ILE A 17 13.82 6.61 13.15
C ILE A 17 12.90 7.73 12.66
N SER A 18 12.41 8.56 13.61
CA SER A 18 11.51 9.66 13.26
C SER A 18 12.16 10.65 12.30
N ALA A 19 11.40 11.06 11.28
CA ALA A 19 11.83 12.10 10.35
C ALA A 19 11.79 13.51 10.98
N TYR A 20 11.16 13.65 12.14
CA TYR A 20 10.79 14.93 12.78
C TYR A 20 11.52 15.19 14.09
N ALA A 21 12.44 14.33 14.49
CA ALA A 21 13.17 14.43 15.75
C ALA A 21 14.68 14.42 15.56
N SER A 22 15.40 14.93 16.57
CA SER A 22 16.85 14.73 16.72
C SER A 22 17.14 13.20 16.81
N PRO A 23 18.29 12.71 16.31
CA PRO A 23 19.40 13.52 15.76
C PRO A 23 19.28 13.82 14.24
N LYS A 24 18.21 13.36 13.57
CA LYS A 24 18.06 13.53 12.11
C LYS A 24 17.95 15.01 11.72
N VAL A 25 17.00 15.73 12.33
CA VAL A 25 16.75 17.14 12.01
C VAL A 25 18.01 17.99 12.22
N ASP A 26 18.73 17.74 13.32
CA ASP A 26 19.96 18.47 13.62
C ASP A 26 21.07 18.17 12.60
N ALA A 27 21.20 16.93 12.15
CA ALA A 27 22.19 16.55 11.15
C ALA A 27 21.87 17.15 9.75
N GLU A 28 20.59 17.23 9.39
CA GLU A 28 20.15 17.89 8.14
C GLU A 28 20.51 19.37 8.10
N LEU A 29 20.44 20.07 9.24
CA LEU A 29 20.89 21.47 9.35
C LEU A 29 22.39 21.63 9.09
N HIS A 30 23.18 20.56 9.24
CA HIS A 30 24.61 20.51 8.90
C HIS A 30 24.90 19.91 7.51
N GLY A 31 23.88 19.80 6.66
CA GLY A 31 24.02 19.38 5.28
C GLY A 31 24.00 17.86 5.02
N VAL A 32 23.74 17.04 6.04
CA VAL A 32 23.62 15.58 5.87
C VAL A 32 22.33 15.23 5.14
N ARG A 33 22.44 14.45 4.07
CA ARG A 33 21.27 13.95 3.34
C ARG A 33 20.84 12.61 3.93
N PHE A 34 19.52 12.43 4.06
CA PHE A 34 18.94 11.17 4.51
C PHE A 34 18.19 10.46 3.40
N THR A 35 18.35 9.15 3.35
CA THR A 35 17.58 8.25 2.48
C THR A 35 17.12 7.04 3.29
N SER A 36 16.37 6.15 2.67
CA SER A 36 15.92 4.90 3.26
C SER A 36 16.11 3.73 2.29
N GLY A 37 16.06 2.50 2.80
CA GLY A 37 16.06 1.32 1.94
C GLY A 37 14.89 1.29 0.96
N THR A 38 13.72 1.81 1.35
CA THR A 38 12.56 1.94 0.47
C THR A 38 12.83 2.91 -0.68
N ALA A 39 13.39 4.10 -0.38
CA ALA A 39 13.72 5.11 -1.40
C ALA A 39 14.76 4.60 -2.40
N ILE A 40 15.79 3.91 -1.91
CA ILE A 40 16.83 3.31 -2.77
C ILE A 40 16.20 2.28 -3.71
N TRP A 41 15.38 1.39 -3.19
CA TRP A 41 14.73 0.37 -4.01
C TRP A 41 13.87 0.98 -5.12
N PHE A 42 13.04 1.99 -4.81
CA PHE A 42 12.21 2.65 -5.83
C PHE A 42 13.03 3.39 -6.88
N ALA A 43 14.18 3.95 -6.50
CA ALA A 43 15.09 4.61 -7.45
C ALA A 43 15.72 3.61 -8.43
N GLU A 44 16.18 2.46 -7.94
CA GLU A 44 16.80 1.40 -8.74
C GLU A 44 15.76 0.62 -9.58
N ASN A 45 14.52 0.55 -9.13
CA ASN A 45 13.42 -0.18 -9.78
C ASN A 45 12.32 0.75 -10.33
N ALA A 46 12.69 1.89 -10.93
CA ALA A 46 11.76 2.93 -11.39
C ALA A 46 10.71 2.44 -12.40
N GLY A 47 10.93 1.31 -13.09
CA GLY A 47 9.99 0.70 -14.03
C GLY A 47 9.18 -0.46 -13.45
N ALA A 48 9.33 -0.79 -12.17
CA ALA A 48 8.69 -1.94 -11.56
C ALA A 48 7.16 -1.77 -11.48
N HIS A 49 6.42 -2.82 -11.83
CA HIS A 49 4.96 -2.86 -11.76
C HIS A 49 4.53 -3.09 -10.32
N THR A 50 4.27 -2.03 -9.58
CA THR A 50 4.04 -2.09 -8.14
C THR A 50 2.59 -1.79 -7.76
N VAL A 51 2.03 -2.58 -6.83
CA VAL A 51 0.84 -2.27 -6.04
C VAL A 51 1.30 -1.94 -4.63
N CYS A 52 1.27 -0.67 -4.26
CA CYS A 52 1.66 -0.21 -2.94
C CYS A 52 0.43 -0.05 -2.04
N VAL A 53 0.44 -0.69 -0.88
CA VAL A 53 -0.69 -0.71 0.05
C VAL A 53 -0.32 -0.02 1.35
N THR A 54 -1.13 0.97 1.74
CA THR A 54 -1.06 1.59 3.06
C THR A 54 -2.44 1.72 3.71
N GLY A 55 -2.47 2.12 4.95
CA GLY A 55 -3.67 2.26 5.76
C GLY A 55 -3.32 2.09 7.23
N THR A 56 -4.22 2.38 8.13
CA THR A 56 -3.98 2.10 9.55
C THR A 56 -4.09 0.61 9.82
N LYS A 57 -5.17 -0.03 9.38
CA LYS A 57 -5.44 -1.47 9.56
C LYS A 57 -5.64 -2.17 8.22
N GLY A 58 -5.32 -3.47 8.17
CA GLY A 58 -5.58 -4.35 7.03
C GLY A 58 -4.50 -4.39 5.95
N LYS A 59 -3.43 -3.61 6.07
CA LYS A 59 -2.33 -3.55 5.08
C LYS A 59 -1.79 -4.93 4.71
N SER A 60 -1.31 -5.69 5.69
CA SER A 60 -0.70 -7.01 5.48
C SER A 60 -1.66 -7.98 4.80
N THR A 61 -2.92 -8.01 5.25
CA THR A 61 -3.96 -8.84 4.64
C THR A 61 -4.19 -8.46 3.17
N VAL A 62 -4.34 -7.17 2.86
CA VAL A 62 -4.59 -6.72 1.48
C VAL A 62 -3.37 -6.97 0.60
N THR A 63 -2.16 -6.68 1.08
CA THR A 63 -0.94 -6.91 0.31
C THR A 63 -0.75 -8.40 0.00
N ALA A 64 -0.98 -9.28 0.98
CA ALA A 64 -0.92 -10.72 0.77
C ALA A 64 -2.00 -11.22 -0.21
N LEU A 65 -3.23 -10.69 -0.13
CA LEU A 65 -4.31 -11.02 -1.07
C LEU A 65 -3.99 -10.54 -2.49
N VAL A 66 -3.43 -9.36 -2.67
CA VAL A 66 -2.96 -8.85 -3.98
C VAL A 66 -1.91 -9.80 -4.55
N ALA A 67 -0.88 -10.15 -3.76
CA ALA A 67 0.16 -11.06 -4.21
C ALA A 67 -0.40 -12.44 -4.57
N PHE A 68 -1.36 -12.95 -3.78
CA PHE A 68 -2.03 -14.22 -4.07
C PHE A 68 -2.79 -14.17 -5.41
N LEU A 69 -3.59 -13.12 -5.63
CA LEU A 69 -4.38 -12.96 -6.85
C LEU A 69 -3.48 -12.81 -8.10
N LEU A 70 -2.43 -12.01 -8.01
CA LEU A 70 -1.47 -11.84 -9.11
C LEU A 70 -0.75 -13.16 -9.45
N ARG A 71 -0.33 -13.94 -8.44
CA ARG A 71 0.24 -15.27 -8.65
C ARG A 71 -0.77 -16.23 -9.27
N ALA A 72 -2.04 -16.16 -8.87
CA ALA A 72 -3.11 -16.95 -9.49
C ALA A 72 -3.37 -16.57 -10.95
N ALA A 73 -3.05 -15.34 -11.34
CA ALA A 73 -3.07 -14.86 -12.72
C ALA A 73 -1.85 -15.33 -13.54
N GLY A 74 -0.87 -15.98 -12.91
CA GLY A 74 0.35 -16.44 -13.56
C GLY A 74 1.55 -15.47 -13.44
N GLU A 75 1.38 -14.33 -12.75
CA GLU A 75 2.44 -13.35 -12.56
C GLU A 75 3.47 -13.82 -11.51
N ARG A 76 4.75 -13.71 -11.82
CA ARG A 76 5.83 -13.85 -10.82
C ARG A 76 5.78 -12.66 -9.89
N THR A 77 5.13 -12.80 -8.75
CA THR A 77 4.85 -11.70 -7.86
C THR A 77 5.71 -11.76 -6.60
N ALA A 78 6.45 -10.70 -6.32
CA ALA A 78 7.12 -10.50 -5.05
C ALA A 78 6.17 -9.85 -4.03
N LEU A 79 6.28 -10.32 -2.78
CA LEU A 79 5.62 -9.75 -1.61
C LEU A 79 6.70 -9.11 -0.75
N ALA A 80 6.64 -7.81 -0.53
CA ALA A 80 7.74 -7.05 0.04
C ALA A 80 7.29 -5.85 0.90
N GLY A 81 8.25 -5.22 1.53
CA GLY A 81 8.08 -3.98 2.30
C GLY A 81 8.01 -4.22 3.79
N ASN A 82 6.95 -3.75 4.44
CA ASN A 82 6.76 -3.92 5.89
C ASN A 82 6.31 -5.34 6.28
N ILE A 83 5.97 -6.17 5.29
CA ILE A 83 5.79 -7.63 5.40
C ILE A 83 6.60 -8.31 4.30
N GLY A 84 6.85 -9.61 4.45
CA GLY A 84 7.69 -10.36 3.53
C GLY A 84 9.16 -10.00 3.70
N LEU A 85 9.88 -9.83 2.60
CA LEU A 85 11.29 -9.44 2.62
C LEU A 85 11.44 -7.91 2.58
N PRO A 86 12.43 -7.35 3.29
CA PRO A 86 12.80 -5.94 3.17
C PRO A 86 13.17 -5.59 1.72
N LEU A 87 12.76 -4.43 1.25
CA LEU A 87 12.98 -4.04 -0.14
C LEU A 87 14.47 -4.02 -0.54
N LEU A 88 15.38 -3.65 0.36
CA LEU A 88 16.82 -3.69 0.09
C LEU A 88 17.36 -5.08 -0.22
N GLU A 89 16.77 -6.13 0.31
CA GLU A 89 17.18 -7.51 0.01
C GLU A 89 16.69 -7.97 -1.38
N LEU A 90 15.88 -7.14 -2.03
CA LEU A 90 15.22 -7.44 -3.30
C LEU A 90 15.68 -6.50 -4.43
N LEU A 91 16.88 -5.90 -4.31
CA LEU A 91 17.43 -5.02 -5.36
C LEU A 91 17.75 -5.79 -6.65
N ASP A 92 18.34 -6.97 -6.54
CA ASP A 92 18.89 -7.74 -7.67
C ASP A 92 18.23 -9.12 -7.82
N VAL A 93 16.90 -9.20 -7.63
CA VAL A 93 16.17 -10.48 -7.75
C VAL A 93 16.20 -10.99 -9.19
N GLN A 94 16.68 -12.23 -9.37
CA GLN A 94 16.76 -12.89 -10.67
C GLN A 94 15.98 -14.21 -10.69
N PRO A 95 15.11 -14.46 -11.67
CA PRO A 95 14.60 -13.48 -12.65
C PRO A 95 13.76 -12.38 -11.96
N PRO A 96 13.69 -11.17 -12.53
CA PRO A 96 12.94 -10.08 -11.94
C PRO A 96 11.44 -10.45 -11.86
N PRO A 97 10.74 -10.09 -10.78
CA PRO A 97 9.29 -10.25 -10.69
C PRO A 97 8.56 -9.45 -11.77
N ASP A 98 7.44 -10.00 -12.26
CA ASP A 98 6.56 -9.32 -13.21
C ASP A 98 5.72 -8.25 -12.50
N ALA A 99 5.41 -8.48 -11.20
CA ALA A 99 4.66 -7.58 -10.35
C ALA A 99 5.15 -7.60 -8.90
N TRP A 100 4.87 -6.52 -8.18
CA TRP A 100 5.25 -6.33 -6.78
C TRP A 100 4.05 -5.92 -5.95
N ALA A 101 3.74 -6.66 -4.91
CA ALA A 101 2.82 -6.27 -3.86
C ALA A 101 3.62 -5.77 -2.66
N ILE A 102 3.55 -4.47 -2.38
CA ILE A 102 4.41 -3.80 -1.41
C ILE A 102 3.55 -3.20 -0.29
N GLU A 103 3.79 -3.64 0.95
CA GLU A 103 3.22 -3.00 2.13
C GLU A 103 4.09 -1.81 2.54
N LEU A 104 3.47 -0.63 2.70
CA LEU A 104 4.13 0.57 3.19
C LEU A 104 3.49 1.07 4.49
N SER A 105 4.31 1.23 5.53
CA SER A 105 3.93 1.93 6.75
C SER A 105 3.87 3.45 6.49
N SER A 106 3.30 4.22 7.43
CA SER A 106 3.32 5.68 7.36
C SER A 106 4.73 6.29 7.38
N TYR A 107 5.72 5.52 7.76
CA TYR A 107 7.14 5.92 7.77
C TYR A 107 7.81 5.80 6.40
N GLN A 108 7.20 5.05 5.46
CA GLN A 108 7.78 4.66 4.18
C GLN A 108 7.01 5.21 2.97
N THR A 109 5.79 5.69 3.18
CA THR A 109 4.93 6.20 2.08
C THR A 109 5.53 7.36 1.30
N CYS A 110 6.36 8.19 1.96
CA CYS A 110 7.08 9.30 1.34
C CYS A 110 8.19 8.86 0.38
N ASP A 111 8.64 7.62 0.48
CA ASP A 111 9.75 7.06 -0.29
C ASP A 111 9.26 6.35 -1.56
N ALA A 112 7.96 6.09 -1.68
CA ALA A 112 7.37 5.47 -2.87
C ALA A 112 7.40 6.42 -4.07
N GLN A 113 7.69 5.88 -5.25
CA GLN A 113 7.71 6.63 -6.48
C GLN A 113 6.94 5.89 -7.58
N ARG A 114 5.98 6.58 -8.19
CA ARG A 114 5.21 6.15 -9.35
C ARG A 114 4.68 4.71 -9.30
N PRO A 115 4.03 4.27 -8.20
CA PRO A 115 3.44 2.95 -8.18
C PRO A 115 2.35 2.85 -9.27
N ALA A 116 2.20 1.67 -9.88
CA ALA A 116 1.12 1.45 -10.85
C ALA A 116 -0.25 1.65 -10.17
N VAL A 117 -0.39 1.11 -8.96
CA VAL A 117 -1.58 1.31 -8.11
C VAL A 117 -1.15 1.64 -6.68
N ALA A 118 -1.66 2.73 -6.13
CA ALA A 118 -1.53 3.12 -4.73
C ALA A 118 -2.85 2.90 -3.99
N VAL A 119 -2.86 2.05 -2.98
CA VAL A 119 -4.06 1.69 -2.22
C VAL A 119 -4.00 2.30 -0.83
N VAL A 120 -5.03 3.09 -0.46
CA VAL A 120 -5.20 3.60 0.91
C VAL A 120 -6.49 3.02 1.51
N LEU A 121 -6.33 2.19 2.56
CA LEU A 121 -7.42 1.39 3.10
C LEU A 121 -8.32 2.16 4.08
N ASN A 122 -7.71 2.88 5.01
CA ASN A 122 -8.41 3.60 6.08
C ASN A 122 -7.41 4.50 6.84
N LEU A 123 -7.97 5.49 7.54
CA LEU A 123 -7.21 6.45 8.33
C LEU A 123 -7.79 6.54 9.76
N PHE A 124 -7.09 5.95 10.73
CA PHE A 124 -7.37 6.09 12.16
C PHE A 124 -6.11 6.57 12.87
N PRO A 125 -6.19 7.35 13.95
CA PRO A 125 -5.00 7.81 14.68
C PRO A 125 -4.17 6.67 15.24
N GLU A 126 -2.88 6.63 14.88
CA GLU A 126 -1.85 5.72 15.44
C GLU A 126 -0.48 6.38 15.39
N HIS A 127 0.50 5.86 16.15
CA HIS A 127 1.92 6.27 16.10
C HIS A 127 2.15 7.78 16.26
N LEU A 128 1.39 8.42 17.16
CA LEU A 128 1.47 9.87 17.40
C LEU A 128 2.80 10.31 18.02
N ASP A 129 3.47 9.42 18.74
CA ASP A 129 4.82 9.57 19.28
C ASP A 129 5.87 9.78 18.18
N TRP A 130 5.75 9.06 17.07
CA TRP A 130 6.65 9.20 15.92
C TRP A 130 6.33 10.42 15.05
N HIS A 131 5.04 10.66 14.77
CA HIS A 131 4.58 11.72 13.85
C HIS A 131 4.39 13.07 14.57
N GLY A 132 4.26 13.08 15.90
CA GLY A 132 4.03 14.26 16.71
C GLY A 132 2.60 14.81 16.68
N SER A 133 1.76 14.43 15.71
CA SER A 133 0.35 14.81 15.63
C SER A 133 -0.45 13.89 14.69
N GLU A 134 -1.77 13.81 14.91
CA GLU A 134 -2.70 13.10 14.05
C GLU A 134 -2.69 13.64 12.60
N ALA A 135 -2.72 14.96 12.46
CA ALA A 135 -2.70 15.61 11.15
C ALA A 135 -1.46 15.23 10.34
N ARG A 136 -0.30 15.18 11.00
CA ARG A 136 0.95 14.79 10.33
C ARG A 136 0.96 13.29 10.02
N TYR A 137 0.45 12.44 10.90
CA TYR A 137 0.31 11.00 10.63
C TYR A 137 -0.54 10.74 9.38
N PHE A 138 -1.69 11.43 9.24
CA PHE A 138 -2.53 11.30 8.04
C PHE A 138 -1.85 11.87 6.80
N ALA A 139 -1.23 13.04 6.91
CA ALA A 139 -0.49 13.63 5.82
C ALA A 139 0.63 12.70 5.32
N ASP A 140 1.43 12.13 6.24
CA ASP A 140 2.50 11.20 5.88
C ASP A 140 1.94 9.97 5.16
N LYS A 141 0.87 9.37 5.67
CA LYS A 141 0.25 8.21 5.04
C LYS A 141 -0.30 8.51 3.65
N LEU A 142 -0.84 9.69 3.45
CA LEU A 142 -1.40 10.15 2.18
C LEU A 142 -0.35 10.50 1.13
N LYS A 143 0.93 10.69 1.49
CA LYS A 143 2.03 10.92 0.54
C LYS A 143 2.09 9.85 -0.56
N LEU A 144 1.65 8.63 -0.26
CA LEU A 144 1.54 7.57 -1.26
C LEU A 144 0.64 7.94 -2.45
N VAL A 145 -0.34 8.81 -2.26
CA VAL A 145 -1.27 9.24 -3.31
C VAL A 145 -1.14 10.71 -3.67
N THR A 146 -0.59 11.54 -2.79
CA THR A 146 -0.40 12.99 -3.07
C THR A 146 0.93 13.31 -3.72
N ASP A 147 2.00 12.59 -3.34
CA ASP A 147 3.38 12.93 -3.71
C ASP A 147 4.00 11.88 -4.65
N ALA A 148 3.68 10.59 -4.45
CA ALA A 148 4.28 9.49 -5.20
C ALA A 148 3.84 9.39 -6.67
N GLN A 149 2.87 10.17 -7.12
CA GLN A 149 2.35 10.20 -8.50
C GLN A 149 1.95 8.80 -9.02
N PRO A 150 1.04 8.09 -8.35
CA PRO A 150 0.63 6.76 -8.79
C PRO A 150 -0.10 6.79 -10.13
N GLY A 151 -0.03 5.69 -10.90
CA GLY A 151 -0.84 5.51 -12.10
C GLY A 151 -2.33 5.54 -11.77
N ILE A 152 -2.72 4.89 -10.66
CA ILE A 152 -4.09 4.90 -10.11
C ILE A 152 -4.01 5.05 -8.59
N ALA A 153 -4.75 6.01 -8.03
CA ALA A 153 -5.02 6.11 -6.60
C ALA A 153 -6.32 5.34 -6.30
N LEU A 154 -6.22 4.21 -5.59
CA LEU A 154 -7.35 3.37 -5.18
C LEU A 154 -7.68 3.63 -3.71
N LEU A 155 -8.84 4.19 -3.44
CA LEU A 155 -9.23 4.71 -2.15
C LEU A 155 -10.52 4.06 -1.62
N ASN A 156 -10.62 3.93 -0.30
CA ASN A 156 -11.83 3.48 0.37
C ASN A 156 -12.91 4.58 0.35
N GLY A 157 -13.93 4.39 -0.48
CA GLY A 157 -15.00 5.37 -0.60
C GLY A 157 -15.97 5.45 0.57
N ALA A 158 -15.90 4.56 1.56
CA ALA A 158 -16.66 4.69 2.81
C ALA A 158 -15.96 5.57 3.85
N ASP A 159 -14.70 5.92 3.66
CA ASP A 159 -13.96 6.84 4.53
C ASP A 159 -14.12 8.28 4.01
N ALA A 160 -14.74 9.17 4.81
CA ALA A 160 -15.04 10.54 4.41
C ALA A 160 -13.75 11.35 4.09
N ARG A 161 -12.67 11.16 4.87
CA ARG A 161 -11.38 11.84 4.63
C ARG A 161 -10.77 11.40 3.31
N LEU A 162 -10.82 10.09 3.00
CA LEU A 162 -10.32 9.58 1.73
C LEU A 162 -11.16 10.07 0.55
N ARG A 163 -12.50 10.28 0.74
CA ARG A 163 -13.33 10.92 -0.28
C ARG A 163 -12.89 12.35 -0.58
N GLU A 164 -12.65 13.16 0.44
CA GLU A 164 -12.16 14.53 0.25
C GLU A 164 -10.83 14.56 -0.50
N VAL A 165 -9.88 13.73 -0.08
CA VAL A 165 -8.57 13.61 -0.74
C VAL A 165 -8.72 13.13 -2.18
N GLY A 166 -9.49 12.10 -2.43
CA GLY A 166 -9.68 11.54 -3.77
C GLY A 166 -10.37 12.52 -4.71
N ASN A 167 -11.37 13.27 -4.24
CA ASN A 167 -12.00 14.32 -5.03
C ASN A 167 -11.01 15.44 -5.39
N ALA A 168 -10.15 15.84 -4.45
CA ALA A 168 -9.10 16.84 -4.70
C ALA A 168 -8.04 16.32 -5.69
N LEU A 169 -7.66 15.04 -5.62
CA LEU A 169 -6.74 14.41 -6.59
C LEU A 169 -7.37 14.32 -7.98
N ALA A 170 -8.63 13.90 -8.08
CA ALA A 170 -9.36 13.83 -9.35
C ALA A 170 -9.50 15.21 -10.02
N ALA A 171 -9.77 16.25 -9.24
CA ALA A 171 -9.83 17.63 -9.73
C ALA A 171 -8.49 18.15 -10.32
N ARG A 172 -7.36 17.52 -9.93
CA ARG A 172 -6.02 17.80 -10.47
C ARG A 172 -5.63 16.86 -11.63
N GLY A 173 -6.58 16.04 -12.13
CA GLY A 173 -6.35 15.10 -13.23
C GLY A 173 -5.74 13.77 -12.84
N GLN A 174 -5.58 13.46 -11.54
CA GLN A 174 -5.13 12.16 -11.07
C GLN A 174 -6.23 11.11 -11.29
N ARG A 175 -5.87 9.93 -11.81
CA ARG A 175 -6.80 8.81 -11.90
C ARG A 175 -7.11 8.26 -10.51
N VAL A 176 -8.36 8.41 -10.08
CA VAL A 176 -8.86 7.90 -8.80
C VAL A 176 -9.88 6.81 -9.06
N GLN A 177 -9.75 5.70 -8.33
CA GLN A 177 -10.74 4.62 -8.28
C GLN A 177 -11.17 4.38 -6.83
N TRP A 178 -12.35 3.80 -6.68
CA TRP A 178 -12.95 3.58 -5.38
C TRP A 178 -13.27 2.11 -5.16
N PHE A 179 -13.00 1.62 -3.96
CA PHE A 179 -13.61 0.41 -3.43
C PHE A 179 -14.49 0.75 -2.23
N ASN A 180 -15.30 -0.21 -1.78
CA ASN A 180 -16.26 -0.03 -0.69
C ASN A 180 -17.29 1.08 -1.02
N THR A 181 -17.70 1.12 -2.29
CA THR A 181 -18.76 1.96 -2.85
C THR A 181 -19.69 1.10 -3.71
N ASP A 182 -20.94 1.52 -3.88
CA ASP A 182 -21.93 0.74 -4.64
C ASP A 182 -21.56 0.49 -6.10
N ASP A 183 -20.76 1.36 -6.72
CA ASP A 183 -20.30 1.23 -8.10
C ASP A 183 -19.04 0.37 -8.23
N GLY A 184 -18.28 0.22 -7.15
CA GLY A 184 -17.02 -0.52 -7.11
C GLY A 184 -17.17 -1.91 -6.46
N TRP A 185 -16.02 -2.43 -6.00
CA TRP A 185 -16.00 -3.63 -5.16
C TRP A 185 -16.43 -3.28 -3.75
N HIS A 186 -17.49 -3.93 -3.25
CA HIS A 186 -18.03 -3.68 -1.91
C HIS A 186 -18.69 -4.92 -1.31
N VAL A 187 -19.06 -4.82 -0.03
CA VAL A 187 -19.78 -5.86 0.70
C VAL A 187 -21.24 -5.43 0.91
N ARG A 188 -22.18 -6.19 0.34
CA ARG A 188 -23.60 -6.03 0.61
C ARG A 188 -24.17 -7.33 1.20
N ASP A 189 -24.74 -7.25 2.38
CA ASP A 189 -25.22 -8.40 3.15
C ASP A 189 -24.10 -9.45 3.31
N ARG A 190 -24.28 -10.61 2.70
CA ARG A 190 -23.32 -11.70 2.68
C ARG A 190 -22.59 -11.87 1.34
N TRP A 191 -22.57 -10.85 0.49
CA TRP A 191 -21.99 -10.93 -0.84
C TRP A 191 -20.85 -9.92 -1.02
N ILE A 192 -19.78 -10.37 -1.62
CA ILE A 192 -18.84 -9.49 -2.30
C ILE A 192 -19.47 -9.11 -3.63
N MET A 193 -19.65 -7.83 -3.84
CA MET A 193 -20.28 -7.25 -5.02
C MET A 193 -19.24 -6.57 -5.89
N ARG A 194 -19.46 -6.57 -7.21
CA ARG A 194 -18.80 -5.67 -8.18
C ARG A 194 -19.90 -4.85 -8.85
N GLY A 195 -20.04 -3.59 -8.45
CA GLY A 195 -21.21 -2.79 -8.79
C GLY A 195 -22.51 -3.50 -8.35
N GLY A 196 -23.48 -3.60 -9.24
CA GLY A 196 -24.75 -4.29 -8.97
C GLY A 196 -24.69 -5.82 -8.98
N ARG A 197 -23.53 -6.44 -9.33
CA ARG A 197 -23.38 -7.89 -9.51
C ARG A 197 -22.83 -8.56 -8.26
N ALA A 198 -23.52 -9.58 -7.74
CA ALA A 198 -23.02 -10.47 -6.70
C ALA A 198 -21.95 -11.43 -7.32
N VAL A 199 -20.77 -11.49 -6.69
CA VAL A 199 -19.63 -12.26 -7.19
C VAL A 199 -19.27 -13.43 -6.27
N ILE A 200 -19.14 -13.19 -4.96
CA ILE A 200 -18.70 -14.19 -3.99
C ILE A 200 -19.63 -14.18 -2.78
N ASP A 201 -20.17 -15.35 -2.40
CA ASP A 201 -20.83 -15.52 -1.11
C ASP A 201 -19.77 -15.68 -0.03
N VAL A 202 -19.75 -14.76 0.96
CA VAL A 202 -18.74 -14.73 2.02
C VAL A 202 -18.69 -15.96 2.90
N LYS A 203 -19.74 -16.80 2.91
CA LYS A 203 -19.76 -18.08 3.63
C LYS A 203 -18.69 -19.05 3.14
N PHE A 204 -18.22 -18.90 1.91
CA PHE A 204 -17.17 -19.74 1.33
C PHE A 204 -15.77 -19.16 1.54
N LEU A 205 -15.66 -17.94 2.11
CA LEU A 205 -14.36 -17.31 2.34
C LEU A 205 -13.71 -17.86 3.63
N PRO A 206 -12.46 -18.30 3.58
CA PRO A 206 -11.69 -18.67 4.77
C PRO A 206 -11.23 -17.46 5.59
N LEU A 207 -11.86 -16.32 5.40
CA LEU A 207 -11.54 -15.03 6.02
C LEU A 207 -12.74 -14.56 6.85
N PRO A 208 -12.77 -14.81 8.17
CA PRO A 208 -13.86 -14.37 9.02
C PRO A 208 -13.86 -12.87 9.24
N GLY A 209 -15.05 -12.30 9.35
CA GLY A 209 -15.26 -10.89 9.72
C GLY A 209 -15.37 -9.92 8.54
N ARG A 210 -16.31 -8.98 8.67
CA ARG A 210 -16.64 -7.99 7.62
C ARG A 210 -15.43 -7.16 7.17
N HIS A 211 -14.52 -6.83 8.10
CA HIS A 211 -13.29 -6.10 7.77
C HIS A 211 -12.41 -6.87 6.77
N ASN A 212 -12.30 -8.20 6.89
CA ASN A 212 -11.56 -9.03 5.95
C ASN A 212 -12.25 -9.12 4.59
N TRP A 213 -13.58 -9.07 4.55
CA TRP A 213 -14.32 -9.03 3.29
C TRP A 213 -14.10 -7.70 2.55
N VAL A 214 -14.04 -6.58 3.29
CA VAL A 214 -13.65 -5.28 2.72
C VAL A 214 -12.20 -5.28 2.27
N ASN A 215 -11.28 -5.93 3.01
CA ASN A 215 -9.90 -6.11 2.56
C ASN A 215 -9.81 -6.89 1.24
N LEU A 216 -10.63 -7.93 1.08
CA LEU A 216 -10.71 -8.66 -0.20
C LEU A 216 -11.25 -7.76 -1.33
N CYS A 217 -12.27 -6.91 -1.06
CA CYS A 217 -12.74 -5.93 -2.03
C CYS A 217 -11.62 -4.99 -2.49
N ALA A 218 -10.79 -4.50 -1.56
CA ALA A 218 -9.65 -3.66 -1.89
C ALA A 218 -8.62 -4.39 -2.76
N ALA A 219 -8.31 -5.65 -2.43
CA ALA A 219 -7.36 -6.46 -3.21
C ALA A 219 -7.88 -6.76 -4.62
N MET A 220 -9.16 -7.11 -4.76
CA MET A 220 -9.79 -7.35 -6.07
C MET A 220 -9.81 -6.07 -6.91
N ALA A 221 -10.15 -4.93 -6.30
CA ALA A 221 -10.11 -3.63 -7.00
C ALA A 221 -8.68 -3.25 -7.44
N ALA A 222 -7.66 -3.56 -6.64
CA ALA A 222 -6.27 -3.29 -6.98
C ALA A 222 -5.78 -4.12 -8.17
N VAL A 223 -6.13 -5.41 -8.22
CA VAL A 223 -5.79 -6.30 -9.33
C VAL A 223 -6.56 -5.90 -10.60
N GLU A 224 -7.83 -5.55 -10.46
CA GLU A 224 -8.64 -5.03 -11.58
C GLU A 224 -8.06 -3.71 -12.13
N ALA A 225 -7.53 -2.84 -11.27
CA ALA A 225 -6.90 -1.60 -11.68
C ALA A 225 -5.64 -1.82 -12.54
N LEU A 226 -4.98 -2.99 -12.42
CA LEU A 226 -3.90 -3.43 -13.31
C LEU A 226 -4.40 -4.02 -14.65
N GLY A 227 -5.72 -4.08 -14.89
CA GLY A 227 -6.32 -4.65 -16.08
C GLY A 227 -6.54 -6.16 -16.04
N ILE A 228 -6.40 -6.80 -14.89
CA ILE A 228 -6.59 -8.24 -14.69
C ILE A 228 -7.96 -8.48 -14.07
N ASP A 229 -8.80 -9.37 -14.66
CA ASP A 229 -10.08 -9.75 -14.04
C ASP A 229 -9.84 -10.63 -12.80
N PRO A 230 -10.16 -10.16 -11.59
CA PRO A 230 -9.89 -10.90 -10.36
C PRO A 230 -10.93 -12.00 -10.07
N VAL A 231 -12.07 -12.02 -10.78
CA VAL A 231 -13.17 -12.95 -10.46
C VAL A 231 -12.78 -14.43 -10.63
N PRO A 232 -12.16 -14.86 -11.75
CA PRO A 232 -11.68 -16.23 -11.89
C PRO A 232 -10.59 -16.59 -10.89
N LEU A 233 -9.75 -15.61 -10.51
CA LEU A 233 -8.59 -15.80 -9.65
C LEU A 233 -8.97 -16.06 -8.18
N ALA A 234 -10.17 -15.68 -7.78
CA ALA A 234 -10.67 -15.94 -6.45
C ALA A 234 -11.14 -17.40 -6.23
N GLN A 235 -11.37 -18.17 -7.29
CA GLN A 235 -11.85 -19.57 -7.18
C GLN A 235 -10.92 -20.50 -6.40
N PRO A 236 -9.58 -20.50 -6.59
CA PRO A 236 -8.66 -21.30 -5.79
C PRO A 236 -8.67 -20.90 -4.32
N PHE A 237 -8.89 -19.62 -4.01
CA PHE A 237 -8.99 -19.09 -2.67
C PHE A 237 -10.20 -19.67 -1.92
N LEU A 238 -11.33 -19.80 -2.58
CA LEU A 238 -12.56 -20.36 -2.02
C LEU A 238 -12.45 -21.87 -1.69
N ARG A 239 -11.47 -22.56 -2.28
CA ARG A 239 -11.26 -24.01 -2.11
C ARG A 239 -10.22 -24.37 -1.05
N ARG A 240 -9.47 -23.42 -0.49
CA ARG A 240 -8.41 -23.64 0.50
C ARG A 240 -8.87 -23.21 1.89
N PRO A 241 -8.79 -24.10 2.92
CA PRO A 241 -9.24 -23.77 4.28
C PRO A 241 -8.34 -22.78 5.05
N HIS A 242 -7.12 -22.51 4.57
CA HIS A 242 -6.18 -21.61 5.26
C HIS A 242 -5.30 -20.84 4.28
N LEU A 243 -5.15 -19.53 4.50
CA LEU A 243 -4.06 -18.74 3.93
C LEU A 243 -2.75 -19.15 4.63
N PRO A 244 -1.62 -19.29 3.92
CA PRO A 244 -0.33 -19.36 4.57
C PRO A 244 -0.08 -18.05 5.34
N GLN A 245 0.30 -18.20 6.62
CA GLN A 245 0.76 -17.10 7.47
C GLN A 245 2.11 -16.59 7.02
#